data_47e2579f4a1fbb8ee05e54fcc2d770f4
#
_entry.id   47e2579f4a1fbb8ee05e54fcc2d770f4
#
_cell.length_a   1.000
_cell.length_b   1.000
_cell.length_c   1.000
_cell.angle_alpha   90.00
_cell.angle_beta   90.00
_cell.angle_gamma   90.00
#
_symmetry.space_group_name_H-M   'P 1'
#
loop_
_entity.id
_entity.type
_entity.pdbx_description
1 polymer ?
#
loop_
_entity_poly.entity_id
_entity_poly.type
_entity_poly.pdbx_seq_one_letter_code
_entity_poly.pdbx_strand_id
1 'polypeptide(L)'
;MPIRPRQAARWLQVTLLSLANKVAPRRAIAVVHGYPFTEGNAVEMVGALRRRYGGRVVWLVDDVDRARRWSTSCGVDLSGVEVMPHRSLRGMFSYVSAEVVFFTHGLYGDLAPSRHATVVNLWHGDGFKANSLSKAGGGARYRADVLVRSTTWLNELRSRELVMPLEDIVVVGSPRTDQFYREVGLDLSVLGLPTERPFVMWMPTFRKSRAVGLTTGNDDVASAGTSASQLRAGMVRATEILAAAGISLVIKPHPLDVETFGTPGLNTITNEQLVDEGIQLYELMGRSAALITDYSSAWVDYLVLDRPIGFVVPDETEYAGGRGLAVPDALDWLPGPKLETDADWRAFARAVVDVDEAGAQRRAEVTRHIGLTTSSTVSDDLVDALDARGAFTRSGGLRPRGATAPA
;
A
#
# COMPACT_ATOMS: atom_id res chain seq x y z
N MET A 1 15.82 -12.47 33.61
CA MET A 1 14.98 -13.29 32.70
C MET A 1 15.87 -13.84 31.59
N PRO A 2 15.81 -15.12 31.25
CA PRO A 2 16.61 -15.65 30.15
C PRO A 2 16.09 -15.08 28.81
N ILE A 3 17.01 -14.57 28.01
CA ILE A 3 16.70 -14.05 26.67
C ILE A 3 16.22 -15.21 25.83
N ARG A 4 15.01 -15.08 25.23
CA ARG A 4 14.49 -16.13 24.34
C ARG A 4 15.42 -16.30 23.13
N PRO A 5 15.69 -17.53 22.65
CA PRO A 5 16.66 -17.79 21.57
C PRO A 5 16.44 -16.92 20.31
N ARG A 6 15.19 -16.64 19.95
CA ARG A 6 14.82 -15.75 18.83
C ARG A 6 15.23 -14.29 19.07
N GLN A 7 15.18 -13.81 20.32
CA GLN A 7 15.61 -12.45 20.67
C GLN A 7 17.13 -12.32 20.64
N ALA A 8 17.85 -13.33 21.10
CA ALA A 8 19.31 -13.38 21.04
C ALA A 8 19.81 -13.40 19.59
N ALA A 9 19.20 -14.22 18.73
CA ALA A 9 19.54 -14.27 17.31
C ALA A 9 19.28 -12.93 16.60
N ARG A 10 18.16 -12.27 16.90
CA ARG A 10 17.84 -10.93 16.35
C ARG A 10 18.85 -9.88 16.83
N TRP A 11 19.19 -9.90 18.11
CA TRP A 11 20.18 -8.98 18.68
C TRP A 11 21.57 -9.17 18.03
N LEU A 12 22.02 -10.42 17.88
CA LEU A 12 23.28 -10.74 17.19
C LEU A 12 23.26 -10.26 15.73
N GLN A 13 22.17 -10.51 15.02
CA GLN A 13 21.98 -10.06 13.63
C GLN A 13 22.09 -8.53 13.51
N VAL A 14 21.39 -7.78 14.36
CA VAL A 14 21.43 -6.31 14.36
C VAL A 14 22.82 -5.80 14.69
N THR A 15 23.50 -6.43 15.65
CA THR A 15 24.87 -6.05 16.04
C THR A 15 25.86 -6.28 14.91
N LEU A 16 25.81 -7.44 14.25
CA LEU A 16 26.68 -7.76 13.12
C LEU A 16 26.42 -6.83 11.93
N LEU A 17 25.15 -6.52 11.62
CA LEU A 17 24.79 -5.57 10.59
C LEU A 17 25.28 -4.15 10.94
N SER A 18 25.19 -3.74 12.21
CA SER A 18 25.68 -2.43 12.66
C SER A 18 27.19 -2.30 12.49
N LEU A 19 27.95 -3.38 12.78
CA LEU A 19 29.38 -3.41 12.56
C LEU A 19 29.73 -3.40 11.06
N ALA A 20 29.08 -4.26 10.28
CA ALA A 20 29.26 -4.31 8.83
C ALA A 20 28.94 -2.98 8.18
N ASN A 21 27.92 -2.28 8.65
CA ASN A 21 27.51 -0.98 8.14
C ASN A 21 28.57 0.13 8.29
N LYS A 22 29.49 0.00 9.26
CA LYS A 22 30.60 0.95 9.46
C LYS A 22 31.73 0.78 8.46
N VAL A 23 31.92 -0.44 7.95
CA VAL A 23 33.09 -0.83 7.15
C VAL A 23 32.76 -1.29 5.73
N ALA A 24 31.49 -1.58 5.45
CA ALA A 24 31.07 -2.05 4.13
C ALA A 24 31.33 -0.99 3.06
N PRO A 25 31.97 -1.36 1.92
CA PRO A 25 32.15 -0.43 0.82
C PRO A 25 30.81 -0.06 0.19
N ARG A 26 30.63 1.21 -0.12
CA ARG A 26 29.45 1.67 -0.87
C ARG A 26 29.58 1.30 -2.33
N ARG A 27 28.51 0.74 -2.87
CA ARG A 27 28.42 0.25 -4.24
C ARG A 27 27.20 0.86 -4.92
N ALA A 28 27.22 0.90 -6.23
CA ALA A 28 26.04 1.23 -7.02
C ALA A 28 25.01 0.11 -6.93
N ILE A 29 24.31 0.02 -5.81
CA ILE A 29 23.27 -0.98 -5.51
C ILE A 29 22.04 -0.23 -5.01
N ALA A 30 20.90 -0.46 -5.67
CA ALA A 30 19.58 -0.08 -5.19
C ALA A 30 18.90 -1.31 -4.57
N VAL A 31 18.49 -1.21 -3.31
CA VAL A 31 17.78 -2.27 -2.60
C VAL A 31 16.32 -1.88 -2.45
N VAL A 32 15.41 -2.81 -2.78
CA VAL A 32 13.97 -2.63 -2.59
C VAL A 32 13.43 -3.74 -1.70
N HIS A 33 12.58 -3.38 -0.73
CA HIS A 33 11.86 -4.33 0.14
C HIS A 33 10.44 -3.85 0.39
N GLY A 34 9.47 -4.72 0.13
CA GLY A 34 8.05 -4.55 0.48
C GLY A 34 7.55 -5.76 1.27
N TYR A 35 6.58 -5.54 2.14
CA TYR A 35 5.92 -6.63 2.86
C TYR A 35 4.39 -6.48 2.74
N PRO A 36 3.71 -7.53 2.24
CA PRO A 36 4.26 -8.75 1.60
C PRO A 36 5.06 -8.43 0.32
N PHE A 37 5.74 -9.43 -0.29
CA PHE A 37 6.53 -9.19 -1.52
C PHE A 37 5.67 -8.65 -2.70
N THR A 38 4.37 -8.89 -2.68
CA THR A 38 3.39 -8.35 -3.65
C THR A 38 2.99 -6.90 -3.38
N GLU A 39 3.62 -6.23 -2.41
CA GLU A 39 3.30 -4.83 -2.09
C GLU A 39 3.62 -3.92 -3.27
N GLY A 40 2.59 -3.24 -3.79
CA GLY A 40 2.63 -2.56 -5.08
C GLY A 40 3.67 -1.46 -5.18
N ASN A 41 3.89 -0.64 -4.12
CA ASN A 41 4.91 0.41 -4.17
C ASN A 41 6.31 -0.18 -4.40
N ALA A 42 6.65 -1.26 -3.70
CA ALA A 42 7.94 -1.92 -3.86
C ALA A 42 8.07 -2.55 -5.26
N VAL A 43 7.01 -3.19 -5.75
CA VAL A 43 7.00 -3.83 -7.10
C VAL A 43 7.22 -2.78 -8.19
N GLU A 44 6.52 -1.64 -8.12
CA GLU A 44 6.69 -0.57 -9.10
C GLU A 44 8.08 0.05 -9.05
N MET A 45 8.64 0.22 -7.86
CA MET A 45 10.01 0.73 -7.72
C MET A 45 11.05 -0.26 -8.28
N VAL A 46 10.86 -1.57 -8.12
CA VAL A 46 11.72 -2.57 -8.78
C VAL A 46 11.69 -2.37 -10.29
N GLY A 47 10.51 -2.22 -10.88
CA GLY A 47 10.33 -1.96 -12.32
C GLY A 47 10.99 -0.67 -12.79
N ALA A 48 10.77 0.44 -12.09
CA ALA A 48 11.35 1.75 -12.41
C ALA A 48 12.88 1.73 -12.31
N LEU A 49 13.43 1.19 -11.23
CA LEU A 49 14.88 1.09 -11.04
C LEU A 49 15.54 0.17 -12.08
N ARG A 50 14.89 -0.95 -12.42
CA ARG A 50 15.38 -1.83 -13.51
C ARG A 50 15.53 -1.06 -14.83
N ARG A 51 14.58 -0.20 -15.16
CA ARG A 51 14.63 0.62 -16.40
C ARG A 51 15.67 1.74 -16.31
N ARG A 52 15.71 2.43 -15.18
CA ARG A 52 16.37 3.74 -15.04
C ARG A 52 17.74 3.67 -14.38
N TYR A 53 17.95 2.78 -13.42
CA TYR A 53 19.17 2.76 -12.61
C TYR A 53 20.30 2.02 -13.30
N GLY A 54 21.49 2.63 -13.35
CA GLY A 54 22.67 2.07 -14.02
C GLY A 54 23.42 1.02 -13.19
N GLY A 55 23.15 0.93 -11.88
CA GLY A 55 23.76 -0.04 -10.96
C GLY A 55 22.95 -1.34 -10.83
N ARG A 56 23.27 -2.12 -9.80
CA ARG A 56 22.58 -3.36 -9.48
C ARG A 56 21.27 -3.08 -8.75
N VAL A 57 20.18 -3.71 -9.19
CA VAL A 57 18.89 -3.69 -8.49
C VAL A 57 18.71 -4.98 -7.73
N VAL A 58 18.49 -4.90 -6.44
CA VAL A 58 18.29 -6.05 -5.54
C VAL A 58 16.91 -5.96 -4.91
N TRP A 59 16.07 -6.95 -5.16
CA TRP A 59 14.78 -7.09 -4.52
C TRP A 59 14.86 -8.10 -3.38
N LEU A 60 14.66 -7.63 -2.15
CA LEU A 60 14.70 -8.45 -0.94
C LEU A 60 13.29 -8.94 -0.60
N VAL A 61 13.12 -10.26 -0.58
CA VAL A 61 11.82 -10.94 -0.35
C VAL A 61 11.95 -12.02 0.72
N ASP A 62 10.81 -12.52 1.20
CA ASP A 62 10.78 -13.66 2.12
C ASP A 62 11.00 -15.00 1.38
N ASP A 63 10.32 -15.17 0.25
CA ASP A 63 10.33 -16.38 -0.58
C ASP A 63 10.65 -16.02 -2.03
N VAL A 64 11.87 -16.36 -2.46
CA VAL A 64 12.40 -16.03 -3.80
C VAL A 64 11.65 -16.77 -4.90
N ASP A 65 11.37 -18.04 -4.70
CA ASP A 65 10.74 -18.86 -5.73
C ASP A 65 9.28 -18.44 -5.94
N ARG A 66 8.58 -18.16 -4.86
CA ARG A 66 7.20 -17.64 -4.91
C ARG A 66 7.16 -16.25 -5.57
N ALA A 67 8.08 -15.36 -5.20
CA ALA A 67 8.16 -14.02 -5.80
C ALA A 67 8.45 -14.10 -7.31
N ARG A 68 9.35 -14.97 -7.75
CA ARG A 68 9.66 -15.17 -9.17
C ARG A 68 8.48 -15.74 -9.96
N ARG A 69 7.84 -16.80 -9.45
CA ARG A 69 6.64 -17.36 -10.10
C ARG A 69 5.55 -16.32 -10.25
N TRP A 70 5.23 -15.62 -9.15
CA TRP A 70 4.23 -14.56 -9.16
C TRP A 70 4.58 -13.44 -10.16
N SER A 71 5.82 -12.96 -10.16
CA SER A 71 6.26 -11.94 -11.12
C SER A 71 6.06 -12.38 -12.57
N THR A 72 6.38 -13.64 -12.89
CA THR A 72 6.16 -14.19 -14.23
C THR A 72 4.66 -14.21 -14.56
N SER A 73 3.81 -14.64 -13.64
CA SER A 73 2.35 -14.69 -13.86
C SER A 73 1.75 -13.29 -14.04
N CYS A 74 2.25 -12.28 -13.30
CA CYS A 74 1.80 -10.90 -13.42
C CYS A 74 2.47 -10.11 -14.56
N GLY A 75 3.35 -10.72 -15.35
CA GLY A 75 4.11 -10.01 -16.38
C GLY A 75 5.12 -8.99 -15.84
N VAL A 76 5.52 -9.09 -14.56
CA VAL A 76 6.55 -8.23 -13.96
C VAL A 76 7.92 -8.68 -14.44
N ASP A 77 8.57 -7.84 -15.23
CA ASP A 77 9.89 -8.14 -15.79
C ASP A 77 10.99 -7.96 -14.73
N LEU A 78 11.63 -9.06 -14.36
CA LEU A 78 12.76 -9.13 -13.44
C LEU A 78 14.12 -9.30 -14.12
N SER A 79 14.22 -9.10 -15.46
CA SER A 79 15.52 -9.17 -16.15
C SER A 79 16.50 -8.16 -15.56
N GLY A 80 17.71 -8.61 -15.20
CA GLY A 80 18.71 -7.78 -14.55
C GLY A 80 18.43 -7.45 -13.06
N VAL A 81 17.35 -7.96 -12.46
CA VAL A 81 17.04 -7.79 -11.03
C VAL A 81 17.50 -9.03 -10.24
N GLU A 82 18.27 -8.79 -9.19
CA GLU A 82 18.69 -9.85 -8.28
C GLU A 82 17.65 -10.04 -7.16
N VAL A 83 16.84 -11.09 -7.25
CA VAL A 83 15.87 -11.44 -6.20
C VAL A 83 16.57 -12.29 -5.14
N MET A 84 16.54 -11.85 -3.88
CA MET A 84 17.28 -12.48 -2.78
C MET A 84 16.41 -12.62 -1.52
N PRO A 85 16.64 -13.69 -0.71
CA PRO A 85 16.03 -13.75 0.60
C PRO A 85 16.57 -12.62 1.49
N HIS A 86 15.67 -11.82 2.11
CA HIS A 86 16.11 -10.72 2.97
C HIS A 86 16.95 -11.19 4.16
N ARG A 87 16.76 -12.43 4.65
CA ARG A 87 17.53 -13.02 5.76
C ARG A 87 18.85 -13.67 5.34
N SER A 88 19.21 -13.64 4.05
CA SER A 88 20.48 -14.18 3.58
C SER A 88 21.64 -13.24 3.84
N LEU A 89 22.87 -13.79 4.03
CA LEU A 89 24.08 -12.98 4.17
C LEU A 89 24.30 -12.06 2.95
N ARG A 90 24.00 -12.56 1.73
CA ARG A 90 24.10 -11.76 0.49
C ARG A 90 23.10 -10.61 0.49
N GLY A 91 21.84 -10.84 0.91
CA GLY A 91 20.84 -9.80 1.04
C GLY A 91 21.23 -8.73 2.07
N MET A 92 21.71 -9.16 3.24
CA MET A 92 22.22 -8.26 4.29
C MET A 92 23.42 -7.45 3.81
N PHE A 93 24.37 -8.09 3.10
CA PHE A 93 25.52 -7.40 2.55
C PHE A 93 25.10 -6.37 1.46
N SER A 94 24.14 -6.72 0.60
CA SER A 94 23.59 -5.79 -0.38
C SER A 94 22.98 -4.57 0.30
N TYR A 95 22.21 -4.77 1.38
CA TYR A 95 21.60 -3.70 2.16
C TYR A 95 22.64 -2.75 2.78
N VAL A 96 23.67 -3.28 3.47
CA VAL A 96 24.67 -2.42 4.10
C VAL A 96 25.63 -1.76 3.10
N SER A 97 25.71 -2.28 1.87
CA SER A 97 26.54 -1.72 0.80
C SER A 97 25.76 -0.84 -0.17
N ALA A 98 24.44 -0.73 -0.01
CA ALA A 98 23.58 -0.01 -0.94
C ALA A 98 23.88 1.49 -0.97
N GLU A 99 23.67 2.10 -2.15
CA GLU A 99 23.62 3.54 -2.36
C GLU A 99 22.24 4.08 -1.99
N VAL A 100 21.19 3.35 -2.34
CA VAL A 100 19.80 3.70 -2.03
C VAL A 100 19.01 2.47 -1.57
N VAL A 101 18.15 2.68 -0.59
CA VAL A 101 17.30 1.62 -0.01
C VAL A 101 15.85 2.11 0.01
N PHE A 102 14.96 1.32 -0.57
CA PHE A 102 13.53 1.55 -0.56
C PHE A 102 12.84 0.52 0.33
N PHE A 103 11.91 0.96 1.15
CA PHE A 103 11.10 0.04 1.97
C PHE A 103 9.69 0.59 2.23
N THR A 104 8.75 -0.29 2.62
CA THR A 104 7.37 0.07 2.98
C THR A 104 7.07 -0.10 4.48
N HIS A 105 7.52 -1.20 5.09
CA HIS A 105 7.19 -1.57 6.48
C HIS A 105 8.44 -1.74 7.38
N GLY A 106 9.55 -1.13 7.00
CA GLY A 106 10.83 -1.28 7.67
C GLY A 106 11.61 -2.52 7.20
N LEU A 107 12.90 -2.52 7.46
CA LEU A 107 13.81 -3.62 7.11
C LEU A 107 14.88 -3.72 8.19
N TYR A 108 15.16 -4.94 8.65
CA TYR A 108 16.12 -5.26 9.71
C TYR A 108 15.92 -4.49 11.03
N GLY A 109 14.68 -4.22 11.40
CA GLY A 109 14.34 -3.50 12.62
C GLY A 109 14.70 -2.02 12.54
N ASP A 110 15.27 -1.48 13.62
CA ASP A 110 15.62 -0.07 13.71
C ASP A 110 17.05 0.24 13.22
N LEU A 111 17.67 -0.71 12.51
CA LEU A 111 18.98 -0.51 11.95
C LEU A 111 18.89 0.46 10.78
N ALA A 112 19.33 1.69 10.97
CA ALA A 112 19.54 2.60 9.86
C ALA A 112 20.62 2.02 8.93
N PRO A 113 20.41 2.03 7.60
CA PRO A 113 21.51 1.84 6.68
C PRO A 113 22.58 2.89 6.97
N SER A 114 23.75 2.71 6.42
CA SER A 114 24.85 3.65 6.61
C SER A 114 24.44 5.09 6.33
N ARG A 115 25.14 6.01 7.00
CA ARG A 115 25.04 7.47 6.78
C ARG A 115 25.25 7.92 5.33
N HIS A 116 25.67 7.03 4.44
CA HIS A 116 25.97 7.31 3.04
C HIS A 116 24.98 6.66 2.07
N ALA A 117 23.97 5.94 2.56
CA ALA A 117 22.88 5.43 1.75
C ALA A 117 21.68 6.37 1.91
N THR A 118 21.02 6.71 0.80
CA THR A 118 19.72 7.37 0.85
C THR A 118 18.65 6.33 1.19
N VAL A 119 17.94 6.54 2.26
CA VAL A 119 16.88 5.64 2.75
C VAL A 119 15.53 6.24 2.46
N VAL A 120 14.76 5.55 1.62
CA VAL A 120 13.45 6.00 1.14
C VAL A 120 12.35 5.13 1.74
N ASN A 121 11.51 5.73 2.55
CA ASN A 121 10.28 5.11 3.03
C ASN A 121 9.16 5.38 2.01
N LEU A 122 8.76 4.34 1.27
CA LEU A 122 7.69 4.41 0.29
C LEU A 122 6.31 4.55 0.92
N TRP A 123 6.25 4.43 2.25
CA TRP A 123 5.01 4.39 3.02
C TRP A 123 4.07 3.27 2.57
N HIS A 124 2.88 3.20 3.14
CA HIS A 124 1.91 2.14 2.84
C HIS A 124 0.47 2.65 2.69
N GLY A 125 0.30 3.97 2.69
CA GLY A 125 -0.98 4.63 2.39
C GLY A 125 -1.21 5.90 3.17
N ASP A 126 -1.76 6.89 2.49
CA ASP A 126 -2.10 8.20 3.01
C ASP A 126 -3.57 8.23 3.42
N GLY A 127 -3.85 7.98 4.68
CA GLY A 127 -5.20 8.00 5.21
C GLY A 127 -5.30 8.88 6.45
N PHE A 128 -6.51 9.07 6.91
CA PHE A 128 -6.86 9.89 8.06
C PHE A 128 -6.80 9.13 9.41
N LYS A 129 -6.31 7.90 9.43
CA LYS A 129 -6.12 7.14 10.67
C LYS A 129 -5.02 7.77 11.52
N ALA A 130 -5.26 7.86 12.83
CA ALA A 130 -4.19 8.20 13.76
C ALA A 130 -3.08 7.13 13.68
N ASN A 131 -1.83 7.57 13.68
CA ASN A 131 -0.70 6.67 13.69
C ASN A 131 -0.43 6.19 15.14
N SER A 132 -0.12 4.91 15.31
CA SER A 132 0.30 4.38 16.62
C SER A 132 1.62 5.00 17.12
N LEU A 133 2.42 5.57 16.23
CA LEU A 133 3.66 6.26 16.59
C LEU A 133 3.41 7.53 17.40
N SER A 134 2.31 8.23 17.15
CA SER A 134 1.93 9.40 17.95
C SER A 134 1.62 9.06 19.41
N LYS A 135 1.10 7.85 19.66
CA LYS A 135 0.80 7.33 21.02
C LYS A 135 2.05 6.79 21.74
N ALA A 136 3.10 6.44 21.04
CA ALA A 136 4.33 5.84 21.57
C ALA A 136 5.45 6.86 21.87
N GLY A 137 5.17 8.16 21.82
CA GLY A 137 6.16 9.19 22.13
C GLY A 137 7.18 9.47 21.03
N GLY A 138 6.82 9.23 19.80
CA GLY A 138 7.69 9.48 18.63
C GLY A 138 8.65 8.33 18.35
N GLY A 139 8.81 7.97 17.11
CA GLY A 139 9.53 6.77 16.87
C GLY A 139 10.64 6.80 15.88
N ALA A 140 11.78 6.37 16.37
CA ALA A 140 12.91 5.98 15.56
C ALA A 140 12.66 4.73 14.67
N ARG A 141 11.44 4.14 14.71
CA ARG A 141 11.16 2.84 14.07
C ARG A 141 11.24 2.82 12.54
N TYR A 142 11.14 3.98 11.90
CA TYR A 142 11.15 4.08 10.43
C TYR A 142 12.12 5.17 9.98
N ARG A 143 13.37 5.11 10.45
CA ARG A 143 14.39 6.06 10.00
C ARG A 143 14.51 6.00 8.49
N ALA A 144 14.19 7.12 7.87
CA ALA A 144 14.37 7.35 6.44
C ALA A 144 14.90 8.76 6.24
N ASP A 145 15.62 8.96 5.15
CA ASP A 145 16.06 10.29 4.71
C ASP A 145 14.99 10.94 3.83
N VAL A 146 14.08 10.12 3.27
CA VAL A 146 12.95 10.56 2.44
C VAL A 146 11.71 9.77 2.80
N LEU A 147 10.60 10.47 3.02
CA LEU A 147 9.25 9.90 3.12
C LEU A 147 8.47 10.22 1.85
N VAL A 148 7.98 9.20 1.17
CA VAL A 148 7.14 9.36 -0.03
C VAL A 148 5.68 9.46 0.38
N ARG A 149 4.98 10.45 -0.16
CA ARG A 149 3.56 10.69 0.08
C ARG A 149 2.80 10.94 -1.22
N SER A 150 1.52 10.62 -1.21
CA SER A 150 0.59 10.93 -2.30
C SER A 150 -0.12 12.27 -2.11
N THR A 151 -0.15 12.79 -0.87
CA THR A 151 -0.86 14.00 -0.51
C THR A 151 0.00 14.95 0.31
N THR A 152 -0.31 16.24 0.27
CA THR A 152 0.25 17.22 1.22
C THR A 152 -0.49 17.22 2.56
N TRP A 153 -1.71 16.65 2.59
CA TRP A 153 -2.53 16.58 3.79
C TRP A 153 -1.83 15.83 4.91
N LEU A 154 -1.84 16.40 6.09
CA LEU A 154 -1.22 15.83 7.29
C LEU A 154 0.33 15.72 7.23
N ASN A 155 1.03 16.39 6.30
CA ASN A 155 2.48 16.32 6.25
C ASN A 155 3.14 16.88 7.52
N GLU A 156 2.62 17.98 8.08
CA GLU A 156 3.13 18.52 9.36
C GLU A 156 2.93 17.54 10.53
N LEU A 157 1.80 16.82 10.54
CA LEU A 157 1.56 15.80 11.55
C LEU A 157 2.53 14.64 11.36
N ARG A 158 2.73 14.17 10.13
CA ARG A 158 3.66 13.07 9.83
C ARG A 158 5.12 13.44 10.09
N SER A 159 5.51 14.67 9.78
CA SER A 159 6.82 15.23 10.13
C SER A 159 7.08 15.13 11.65
N ARG A 160 6.11 15.53 12.46
CA ARG A 160 6.23 15.42 13.92
C ARG A 160 6.23 13.98 14.42
N GLU A 161 5.35 13.13 13.91
CA GLU A 161 5.26 11.72 14.30
C GLU A 161 6.51 10.92 13.98
N LEU A 162 7.12 11.17 12.84
CA LEU A 162 8.32 10.46 12.35
C LEU A 162 9.62 11.16 12.72
N VAL A 163 9.54 12.34 13.36
CA VAL A 163 10.69 13.17 13.72
C VAL A 163 11.56 13.44 12.50
N MET A 164 10.94 13.92 11.43
CA MET A 164 11.58 14.14 10.14
C MET A 164 11.25 15.56 9.63
N PRO A 165 12.21 16.28 9.01
CA PRO A 165 11.97 17.59 8.39
C PRO A 165 10.91 17.54 7.30
N LEU A 166 10.14 18.62 7.12
CA LEU A 166 9.12 18.69 6.07
C LEU A 166 9.73 18.61 4.66
N GLU A 167 10.94 19.16 4.47
CA GLU A 167 11.69 19.12 3.22
C GLU A 167 12.10 17.70 2.80
N ASP A 168 12.10 16.73 3.74
CA ASP A 168 12.39 15.33 3.47
C ASP A 168 11.12 14.53 3.11
N ILE A 169 9.96 15.17 3.13
CA ILE A 169 8.71 14.60 2.63
C ILE A 169 8.57 14.93 1.13
N VAL A 170 8.57 13.90 0.30
CA VAL A 170 8.43 14.02 -1.15
C VAL A 170 7.02 13.63 -1.55
N VAL A 171 6.26 14.57 -2.09
CA VAL A 171 4.87 14.35 -2.51
C VAL A 171 4.85 14.18 -4.04
N VAL A 172 4.81 12.93 -4.49
CA VAL A 172 4.80 12.56 -5.92
C VAL A 172 3.70 11.57 -6.26
N GLY A 173 3.01 11.02 -5.26
CA GLY A 173 2.06 9.93 -5.42
C GLY A 173 2.54 8.64 -4.77
N SER A 174 1.69 7.62 -4.77
CA SER A 174 2.04 6.24 -4.38
C SER A 174 2.46 5.45 -5.62
N PRO A 175 3.69 4.92 -5.74
CA PRO A 175 4.13 4.19 -6.93
C PRO A 175 3.17 3.11 -7.42
N ARG A 176 2.48 2.42 -6.50
CA ARG A 176 1.49 1.38 -6.82
C ARG A 176 0.31 1.87 -7.65
N THR A 177 0.03 3.18 -7.69
CA THR A 177 -1.05 3.72 -8.52
C THR A 177 -0.72 3.66 -10.02
N ASP A 178 0.53 3.47 -10.42
CA ASP A 178 0.91 3.21 -11.81
C ASP A 178 0.20 1.97 -12.37
N GLN A 179 -0.13 0.99 -11.51
CA GLN A 179 -0.84 -0.23 -11.89
C GLN A 179 -2.27 0.06 -12.39
N PHE A 180 -2.91 1.14 -11.96
CA PHE A 180 -4.24 1.51 -12.42
C PHE A 180 -4.34 1.73 -13.94
N TYR A 181 -3.24 2.18 -14.53
CA TYR A 181 -3.16 2.60 -15.93
C TYR A 181 -2.59 1.51 -16.85
N ARG A 182 -2.28 0.32 -16.30
CA ARG A 182 -1.77 -0.77 -17.12
C ARG A 182 -2.88 -1.38 -17.97
N GLU A 183 -2.62 -1.43 -19.26
CA GLU A 183 -3.45 -2.16 -20.22
C GLU A 183 -3.08 -3.65 -20.20
N VAL A 184 -3.38 -4.35 -19.13
CA VAL A 184 -3.22 -5.80 -19.05
C VAL A 184 -4.54 -6.46 -19.36
N GLY A 185 -4.53 -7.45 -20.23
CA GLY A 185 -5.68 -8.32 -20.49
C GLY A 185 -5.94 -9.23 -19.30
N LEU A 186 -6.48 -8.68 -18.20
CA LEU A 186 -6.87 -9.47 -17.03
C LEU A 186 -8.07 -10.36 -17.39
N ASP A 187 -7.90 -11.67 -17.24
CA ASP A 187 -9.04 -12.58 -17.25
C ASP A 187 -9.75 -12.52 -15.89
N LEU A 188 -10.78 -11.70 -15.79
CA LEU A 188 -11.55 -11.54 -14.57
C LEU A 188 -12.43 -12.77 -14.27
N SER A 189 -12.62 -13.69 -15.22
CA SER A 189 -13.43 -14.89 -15.03
C SER A 189 -12.82 -15.85 -14.02
N VAL A 190 -11.50 -15.88 -13.88
CA VAL A 190 -10.79 -16.69 -12.86
C VAL A 190 -11.12 -16.24 -11.44
N LEU A 191 -11.57 -14.99 -11.27
CA LEU A 191 -12.05 -14.44 -10.01
C LEU A 191 -13.58 -14.55 -9.85
N GLY A 192 -14.26 -15.27 -10.77
CA GLY A 192 -15.72 -15.38 -10.77
C GLY A 192 -16.42 -14.08 -11.14
N LEU A 193 -15.74 -13.16 -11.81
CA LEU A 193 -16.30 -11.88 -12.25
C LEU A 193 -16.78 -11.97 -13.69
N PRO A 194 -18.01 -11.51 -13.97
CA PRO A 194 -18.50 -11.42 -15.34
C PRO A 194 -17.76 -10.31 -16.08
N THR A 195 -17.30 -10.62 -17.30
CA THR A 195 -16.56 -9.67 -18.15
C THR A 195 -17.44 -8.57 -18.75
N GLU A 196 -18.76 -8.80 -18.81
CA GLU A 196 -19.72 -7.90 -19.48
C GLU A 196 -20.44 -6.92 -18.54
N ARG A 197 -20.18 -7.00 -17.24
CA ARG A 197 -20.85 -6.14 -16.25
C ARG A 197 -19.83 -5.36 -15.44
N PRO A 198 -20.10 -4.11 -15.09
CA PRO A 198 -19.26 -3.38 -14.16
C PRO A 198 -19.22 -4.09 -12.81
N PHE A 199 -18.07 -4.03 -12.16
CA PHE A 199 -17.95 -4.51 -10.77
C PHE A 199 -17.46 -3.40 -9.86
N VAL A 200 -17.87 -3.50 -8.60
CA VAL A 200 -17.47 -2.62 -7.51
C VAL A 200 -16.63 -3.42 -6.54
N MET A 201 -15.51 -2.88 -6.09
CA MET A 201 -14.70 -3.50 -5.04
C MET A 201 -15.10 -2.95 -3.67
N TRP A 202 -15.33 -3.84 -2.72
CA TRP A 202 -15.48 -3.48 -1.31
C TRP A 202 -14.25 -3.94 -0.52
N MET A 203 -13.51 -2.99 0.02
CA MET A 203 -12.27 -3.21 0.78
C MET A 203 -12.43 -2.74 2.23
N PRO A 204 -13.01 -3.56 3.12
CA PRO A 204 -13.16 -3.22 4.52
C PRO A 204 -11.81 -3.28 5.26
N THR A 205 -11.64 -2.44 6.30
CA THR A 205 -10.50 -2.56 7.20
C THR A 205 -10.70 -3.68 8.22
N PHE A 206 -9.58 -4.18 8.74
CA PHE A 206 -9.57 -5.20 9.78
C PHE A 206 -10.26 -4.74 11.07
N ARG A 207 -11.18 -5.56 11.59
CA ARG A 207 -11.99 -5.24 12.77
C ARG A 207 -11.82 -6.20 13.97
N LYS A 208 -10.94 -7.21 13.87
CA LYS A 208 -10.68 -8.16 14.97
C LYS A 208 -9.25 -8.17 15.41
N SER A 209 -9.04 -8.12 16.71
CA SER A 209 -7.71 -8.20 17.28
C SER A 209 -7.54 -9.22 18.42
N ARG A 210 -8.46 -10.10 18.69
CA ARG A 210 -8.30 -11.02 19.82
C ARG A 210 -7.73 -12.40 19.50
N ALA A 211 -7.51 -12.77 18.23
CA ALA A 211 -7.24 -14.17 17.88
C ALA A 211 -5.78 -14.53 17.62
N VAL A 212 -4.88 -13.59 17.41
CA VAL A 212 -3.48 -13.91 17.10
C VAL A 212 -2.55 -12.99 17.87
N GLY A 213 -1.72 -13.54 18.75
CA GLY A 213 -0.71 -12.83 19.55
C GLY A 213 0.44 -12.22 18.75
N LEU A 214 0.14 -11.66 17.58
CA LEU A 214 1.00 -10.85 16.74
C LEU A 214 0.63 -9.38 16.94
N THR A 215 0.94 -8.85 18.12
CA THR A 215 0.92 -7.41 18.38
C THR A 215 2.05 -6.75 17.59
N THR A 216 1.82 -6.48 16.33
CA THR A 216 2.54 -5.42 15.62
C THR A 216 1.72 -4.14 15.78
N GLY A 217 1.87 -3.52 16.94
CA GLY A 217 1.41 -2.16 17.24
C GLY A 217 -0.08 -1.90 17.08
N ASN A 218 -0.81 -1.88 18.19
CA ASN A 218 -2.10 -1.18 18.44
C ASN A 218 -3.23 -1.20 17.37
N ASP A 219 -3.38 -2.27 16.62
CA ASP A 219 -4.58 -2.47 15.80
C ASP A 219 -5.76 -3.07 16.59
N ASP A 220 -5.66 -3.06 17.93
CA ASP A 220 -6.50 -3.78 18.88
C ASP A 220 -7.66 -2.94 19.41
N VAL A 221 -8.46 -2.35 18.52
CA VAL A 221 -9.79 -1.89 18.95
C VAL A 221 -10.84 -2.80 18.31
N ALA A 222 -11.28 -3.78 19.07
CA ALA A 222 -12.54 -4.44 18.75
C ALA A 222 -13.62 -3.37 18.82
N SER A 223 -14.18 -2.97 17.67
CA SER A 223 -15.42 -2.22 17.67
C SER A 223 -16.51 -3.11 18.29
N ALA A 224 -16.98 -2.77 19.46
CA ALA A 224 -18.00 -3.53 20.19
C ALA A 224 -19.40 -3.37 19.56
N GLY A 225 -19.56 -2.43 18.61
CA GLY A 225 -20.87 -1.97 18.15
C GLY A 225 -21.51 -2.76 17.02
N THR A 226 -20.75 -3.29 16.05
CA THR A 226 -21.33 -4.03 14.93
C THR A 226 -20.89 -5.48 14.94
N SER A 227 -21.83 -6.42 15.11
CA SER A 227 -21.50 -7.84 15.07
C SER A 227 -21.09 -8.27 13.65
N ALA A 228 -20.21 -9.28 13.54
CA ALA A 228 -19.83 -9.86 12.24
C ALA A 228 -21.06 -10.36 11.43
N SER A 229 -22.14 -10.75 12.11
CA SER A 229 -23.40 -11.13 11.47
C SER A 229 -24.13 -9.93 10.85
N GLN A 230 -24.16 -8.80 11.53
CA GLN A 230 -24.77 -7.57 10.99
C GLN A 230 -23.99 -7.03 9.77
N LEU A 231 -22.67 -7.05 9.84
CA LEU A 231 -21.83 -6.64 8.70
C LEU A 231 -22.06 -7.56 7.49
N ARG A 232 -22.12 -8.89 7.72
CA ARG A 232 -22.44 -9.87 6.67
C ARG A 232 -23.83 -9.65 6.07
N ALA A 233 -24.84 -9.45 6.90
CA ALA A 233 -26.21 -9.16 6.43
C ALA A 233 -26.24 -7.88 5.58
N GLY A 234 -25.51 -6.83 5.98
CA GLY A 234 -25.32 -5.62 5.19
C GLY A 234 -24.66 -5.88 3.83
N MET A 235 -23.64 -6.75 3.79
CA MET A 235 -22.96 -7.10 2.54
C MET A 235 -23.86 -7.90 1.59
N VAL A 236 -24.64 -8.85 2.10
CA VAL A 236 -25.65 -9.59 1.30
C VAL A 236 -26.66 -8.61 0.73
N ARG A 237 -27.18 -7.72 1.55
CA ARG A 237 -28.15 -6.70 1.10
C ARG A 237 -27.57 -5.75 0.04
N ALA A 238 -26.33 -5.30 0.24
CA ALA A 238 -25.61 -4.48 -0.75
C ALA A 238 -25.44 -5.23 -2.08
N THR A 239 -25.10 -6.52 -2.01
CA THR A 239 -24.95 -7.38 -3.21
C THR A 239 -26.26 -7.45 -3.98
N GLU A 240 -27.40 -7.63 -3.31
CA GLU A 240 -28.73 -7.68 -3.94
C GLU A 240 -29.07 -6.35 -4.64
N ILE A 241 -28.83 -5.20 -3.99
CA ILE A 241 -29.13 -3.89 -4.52
C ILE A 241 -28.26 -3.59 -5.74
N LEU A 242 -26.97 -3.84 -5.67
CA LEU A 242 -26.04 -3.65 -6.78
C LEU A 242 -26.36 -4.58 -7.95
N ALA A 243 -26.66 -5.87 -7.67
CA ALA A 243 -27.03 -6.83 -8.70
C ALA A 243 -28.31 -6.43 -9.44
N ALA A 244 -29.31 -5.85 -8.74
CA ALA A 244 -30.52 -5.30 -9.37
C ALA A 244 -30.23 -4.15 -10.34
N ALA A 245 -29.11 -3.44 -10.18
CA ALA A 245 -28.59 -2.41 -11.09
C ALA A 245 -27.61 -2.97 -12.14
N GLY A 246 -27.44 -4.28 -12.23
CA GLY A 246 -26.51 -4.91 -13.17
C GLY A 246 -25.03 -4.82 -12.76
N ILE A 247 -24.73 -4.53 -11.50
CA ILE A 247 -23.38 -4.34 -10.96
C ILE A 247 -22.99 -5.57 -10.14
N SER A 248 -21.78 -6.09 -10.32
CA SER A 248 -21.21 -7.15 -9.50
C SER A 248 -20.47 -6.56 -8.31
N LEU A 249 -20.65 -7.16 -7.10
CA LEU A 249 -19.90 -6.78 -5.92
C LEU A 249 -18.79 -7.80 -5.66
N VAL A 250 -17.58 -7.30 -5.46
CA VAL A 250 -16.39 -8.07 -5.07
C VAL A 250 -15.90 -7.59 -3.72
N ILE A 251 -15.82 -8.50 -2.76
CA ILE A 251 -15.32 -8.19 -1.42
C ILE A 251 -13.87 -8.65 -1.33
N LYS A 252 -12.99 -7.72 -1.01
CA LYS A 252 -11.59 -8.03 -0.70
C LYS A 252 -11.30 -7.74 0.75
N PRO A 253 -11.46 -8.73 1.64
CA PRO A 253 -11.20 -8.55 3.06
C PRO A 253 -9.72 -8.34 3.34
N HIS A 254 -9.42 -7.79 4.51
CA HIS A 254 -8.07 -7.76 5.02
C HIS A 254 -7.57 -9.21 5.23
N PRO A 255 -6.27 -9.53 4.99
CA PRO A 255 -5.75 -10.90 5.13
C PRO A 255 -6.04 -11.58 6.46
N LEU A 256 -6.13 -10.80 7.54
CA LEU A 256 -6.43 -11.31 8.89
C LEU A 256 -7.93 -11.52 9.17
N ASP A 257 -8.80 -11.25 8.21
CA ASP A 257 -10.26 -11.28 8.40
C ASP A 257 -11.00 -12.13 7.36
N VAL A 258 -10.27 -12.93 6.59
CA VAL A 258 -10.81 -13.78 5.49
C VAL A 258 -11.91 -14.73 5.99
N GLU A 259 -11.73 -15.35 7.16
CA GLU A 259 -12.72 -16.28 7.75
C GLU A 259 -14.07 -15.58 8.04
N THR A 260 -14.06 -14.29 8.34
CA THR A 260 -15.29 -13.53 8.63
C THR A 260 -16.14 -13.33 7.38
N PHE A 261 -15.55 -13.28 6.19
CA PHE A 261 -16.19 -12.93 4.94
C PHE A 261 -16.44 -14.12 3.99
N GLY A 262 -15.97 -15.32 4.31
CA GLY A 262 -16.23 -16.55 3.56
C GLY A 262 -17.71 -16.99 3.69
N THR A 263 -18.64 -16.16 3.22
CA THR A 263 -20.08 -16.41 3.32
C THR A 263 -20.63 -16.84 1.95
N PRO A 264 -21.41 -17.93 1.85
CA PRO A 264 -22.10 -18.31 0.61
C PRO A 264 -22.91 -17.14 0.04
N GLY A 265 -22.79 -16.91 -1.26
CA GLY A 265 -23.47 -15.81 -1.97
C GLY A 265 -22.71 -14.49 -2.03
N LEU A 266 -21.55 -14.38 -1.38
CA LEU A 266 -20.64 -13.24 -1.52
C LEU A 266 -19.44 -13.64 -2.38
N ASN A 267 -19.11 -12.83 -3.39
CA ASN A 267 -17.88 -12.99 -4.15
C ASN A 267 -16.72 -12.36 -3.36
N THR A 268 -15.89 -13.21 -2.75
CA THR A 268 -14.77 -12.81 -1.90
C THR A 268 -13.45 -13.21 -2.54
N ILE A 269 -12.53 -12.24 -2.66
CA ILE A 269 -11.19 -12.45 -3.24
C ILE A 269 -10.13 -12.31 -2.15
N THR A 270 -9.25 -13.31 -2.03
CA THR A 270 -8.14 -13.30 -1.07
C THR A 270 -6.82 -12.84 -1.71
N ASN A 271 -5.83 -12.51 -0.86
CA ASN A 271 -4.48 -12.21 -1.36
C ASN A 271 -3.83 -13.44 -2.01
N GLU A 272 -4.04 -14.63 -1.43
CA GLU A 272 -3.54 -15.90 -2.01
C GLU A 272 -4.11 -16.11 -3.41
N GLN A 273 -5.40 -15.91 -3.58
CA GLN A 273 -6.07 -16.05 -4.87
C GLN A 273 -5.48 -15.08 -5.92
N LEU A 274 -5.27 -13.81 -5.56
CA LEU A 274 -4.63 -12.85 -6.45
C LEU A 274 -3.19 -13.26 -6.82
N VAL A 275 -2.45 -13.81 -5.85
CA VAL A 275 -1.08 -14.30 -6.09
C VAL A 275 -1.08 -15.51 -7.02
N ASP A 276 -1.98 -16.47 -6.79
CA ASP A 276 -2.05 -17.71 -7.56
C ASP A 276 -2.50 -17.46 -9.01
N GLU A 277 -3.42 -16.51 -9.20
CA GLU A 277 -3.91 -16.09 -10.53
C GLU A 277 -3.01 -15.06 -11.23
N GLY A 278 -1.93 -14.62 -10.58
CA GLY A 278 -1.02 -13.64 -11.16
C GLY A 278 -1.65 -12.26 -11.38
N ILE A 279 -2.52 -11.82 -10.48
CA ILE A 279 -3.22 -10.54 -10.56
C ILE A 279 -2.69 -9.59 -9.49
N GLN A 280 -2.31 -8.39 -9.88
CA GLN A 280 -1.93 -7.35 -8.95
C GLN A 280 -3.17 -6.60 -8.44
N LEU A 281 -3.22 -6.32 -7.14
CA LEU A 281 -4.38 -5.70 -6.52
C LEU A 281 -4.80 -4.37 -7.17
N TYR A 282 -3.82 -3.51 -7.48
CA TYR A 282 -4.10 -2.19 -8.05
C TYR A 282 -4.48 -2.26 -9.54
N GLU A 283 -4.03 -3.28 -10.28
CA GLU A 283 -4.54 -3.59 -11.63
C GLU A 283 -6.02 -3.97 -11.57
N LEU A 284 -6.39 -4.85 -10.63
CA LEU A 284 -7.79 -5.22 -10.41
C LEU A 284 -8.64 -3.99 -9.98
N MET A 285 -8.14 -3.19 -9.04
CA MET A 285 -8.81 -1.94 -8.63
C MET A 285 -8.97 -0.97 -9.80
N GLY A 286 -7.98 -0.88 -10.68
CA GLY A 286 -8.04 -0.05 -11.89
C GLY A 286 -9.13 -0.49 -12.88
N ARG A 287 -9.60 -1.73 -12.81
CA ARG A 287 -10.72 -2.26 -13.61
C ARG A 287 -12.09 -2.10 -12.95
N SER A 288 -12.14 -1.86 -11.64
CA SER A 288 -13.42 -1.67 -10.93
C SER A 288 -14.08 -0.35 -11.32
N ALA A 289 -15.41 -0.35 -11.40
CA ALA A 289 -16.20 0.85 -11.71
C ALA A 289 -16.30 1.79 -10.49
N ALA A 290 -16.18 1.27 -9.28
CA ALA A 290 -16.22 2.04 -8.04
C ALA A 290 -15.53 1.29 -6.89
N LEU A 291 -15.24 2.02 -5.82
CA LEU A 291 -14.70 1.47 -4.57
C LEU A 291 -15.72 1.68 -3.43
N ILE A 292 -15.92 0.66 -2.61
CA ILE A 292 -16.55 0.79 -1.30
C ILE A 292 -15.48 0.48 -0.25
N THR A 293 -15.40 1.33 0.76
CA THR A 293 -14.43 1.14 1.84
C THR A 293 -14.94 1.75 3.16
N ASP A 294 -14.07 1.86 4.14
CA ASP A 294 -14.35 2.48 5.43
C ASP A 294 -13.20 3.45 5.80
N TYR A 295 -12.47 3.17 6.86
CA TYR A 295 -11.32 3.97 7.31
C TYR A 295 -10.02 3.64 6.55
N SER A 296 -10.05 2.79 5.52
CA SER A 296 -8.86 2.41 4.75
C SER A 296 -8.29 3.56 3.96
N SER A 297 -6.96 3.65 3.87
CA SER A 297 -6.28 4.62 2.99
C SER A 297 -6.43 4.30 1.49
N ALA A 298 -7.01 3.17 1.13
CA ALA A 298 -7.21 2.78 -0.27
C ALA A 298 -8.05 3.79 -1.06
N TRP A 299 -8.95 4.53 -0.40
CA TRP A 299 -9.75 5.57 -1.07
C TRP A 299 -8.89 6.72 -1.59
N VAL A 300 -7.78 7.07 -0.91
CA VAL A 300 -6.87 8.14 -1.36
C VAL A 300 -6.20 7.73 -2.67
N ASP A 301 -5.71 6.50 -2.74
CA ASP A 301 -5.12 5.98 -3.97
C ASP A 301 -6.17 5.88 -5.09
N TYR A 302 -7.38 5.38 -4.77
CA TYR A 302 -8.46 5.21 -5.74
C TYR A 302 -9.00 6.54 -6.29
N LEU A 303 -8.88 7.62 -5.52
CA LEU A 303 -9.34 8.95 -5.90
C LEU A 303 -8.64 9.48 -7.18
N VAL A 304 -7.43 8.98 -7.52
CA VAL A 304 -6.74 9.33 -8.77
C VAL A 304 -7.50 8.88 -10.03
N LEU A 305 -8.42 7.90 -9.90
CA LEU A 305 -9.25 7.41 -11.01
C LEU A 305 -10.50 8.26 -11.25
N ASP A 306 -10.83 9.18 -10.35
CA ASP A 306 -12.06 9.99 -10.35
C ASP A 306 -13.35 9.16 -10.54
N ARG A 307 -13.39 7.96 -9.96
CA ARG A 307 -14.55 7.06 -9.96
C ARG A 307 -15.30 7.12 -8.64
N PRO A 308 -16.60 6.72 -8.61
CA PRO A 308 -17.39 6.75 -7.38
C PRO A 308 -16.74 5.98 -6.23
N ILE A 309 -16.80 6.56 -5.02
CA ILE A 309 -16.31 5.95 -3.78
C ILE A 309 -17.44 6.03 -2.76
N GLY A 310 -17.82 4.88 -2.17
CA GLY A 310 -18.80 4.82 -1.10
C GLY A 310 -18.15 4.42 0.24
N PHE A 311 -18.72 4.87 1.35
CA PHE A 311 -18.17 4.62 2.68
C PHE A 311 -19.17 3.89 3.59
N VAL A 312 -18.73 2.78 4.20
CA VAL A 312 -19.49 2.02 5.19
C VAL A 312 -18.80 2.19 6.55
N VAL A 313 -19.26 3.12 7.35
CA VAL A 313 -18.65 3.56 8.62
C VAL A 313 -19.68 3.52 9.78
N PRO A 314 -20.24 2.35 10.12
CA PRO A 314 -21.32 2.23 11.10
C PRO A 314 -20.86 2.47 12.55
N ASP A 315 -19.57 2.45 12.80
CA ASP A 315 -18.91 2.50 14.13
C ASP A 315 -18.06 3.78 14.30
N GLU A 316 -18.44 4.88 13.67
CA GLU A 316 -17.69 6.12 13.59
C GLU A 316 -17.27 6.65 14.98
N THR A 317 -18.22 6.73 15.91
CA THR A 317 -17.97 7.24 17.28
C THR A 317 -16.99 6.34 18.04
N GLU A 318 -17.15 5.01 17.93
CA GLU A 318 -16.30 4.03 18.59
C GLU A 318 -14.89 4.03 17.98
N TYR A 319 -14.81 4.14 16.65
CA TYR A 319 -13.54 4.20 15.95
C TYR A 319 -12.74 5.45 16.33
N ALA A 320 -13.40 6.62 16.36
CA ALA A 320 -12.79 7.87 16.78
C ALA A 320 -12.28 7.83 18.23
N GLY A 321 -13.06 7.20 19.15
CA GLY A 321 -12.66 7.04 20.54
C GLY A 321 -11.58 5.99 20.80
N GLY A 322 -11.45 5.00 19.91
CA GLY A 322 -10.51 3.88 20.04
C GLY A 322 -9.19 4.10 19.30
N ARG A 323 -9.15 3.70 18.04
CA ARG A 323 -7.97 3.86 17.18
C ARG A 323 -7.66 5.34 16.93
N GLY A 324 -8.68 6.13 16.71
CA GLY A 324 -8.61 7.56 16.52
C GLY A 324 -8.40 7.99 15.06
N LEU A 325 -8.82 9.22 14.83
CA LEU A 325 -8.60 9.94 13.59
C LEU A 325 -7.39 10.86 13.75
N ALA A 326 -6.66 11.10 12.67
CA ALA A 326 -5.48 11.96 12.65
C ALA A 326 -5.83 13.42 12.96
N VAL A 327 -7.02 13.85 12.51
CA VAL A 327 -7.64 15.15 12.78
C VAL A 327 -9.13 14.95 13.06
N PRO A 328 -9.76 15.80 13.89
CA PRO A 328 -11.15 15.61 14.30
C PRO A 328 -12.17 15.63 13.15
N ASP A 329 -11.93 16.45 12.14
CA ASP A 329 -12.78 16.68 10.97
C ASP A 329 -12.45 15.74 9.77
N ALA A 330 -11.65 14.71 10.01
CA ALA A 330 -11.18 13.83 8.93
C ALA A 330 -12.31 13.21 8.10
N LEU A 331 -13.44 12.88 8.73
CA LEU A 331 -14.58 12.26 8.07
C LEU A 331 -15.46 13.27 7.30
N ASP A 332 -15.29 14.57 7.52
CA ASP A 332 -15.96 15.61 6.74
C ASP A 332 -15.37 15.69 5.32
N TRP A 333 -14.16 15.14 5.13
CA TRP A 333 -13.43 15.13 3.86
C TRP A 333 -13.53 13.80 3.10
N LEU A 334 -14.59 13.03 3.33
CA LEU A 334 -14.85 11.84 2.51
C LEU A 334 -15.25 12.29 1.08
N PRO A 335 -14.66 11.67 0.04
CA PRO A 335 -14.91 12.01 -1.37
C PRO A 335 -16.21 11.42 -1.94
N GLY A 336 -17.03 10.77 -1.11
CA GLY A 336 -18.26 10.13 -1.51
C GLY A 336 -19.21 9.91 -0.33
N PRO A 337 -20.41 9.36 -0.58
CA PRO A 337 -21.45 9.22 0.43
C PRO A 337 -21.14 8.12 1.46
N LYS A 338 -21.67 8.30 2.67
CA LYS A 338 -21.86 7.20 3.63
C LYS A 338 -23.04 6.35 3.16
N LEU A 339 -22.87 5.03 3.15
CA LEU A 339 -23.86 4.06 2.67
C LEU A 339 -24.53 3.40 3.89
N GLU A 340 -25.58 4.02 4.38
CA GLU A 340 -26.26 3.60 5.62
C GLU A 340 -27.61 2.93 5.34
N THR A 341 -28.35 3.44 4.36
CA THR A 341 -29.70 3.00 4.03
C THR A 341 -29.79 2.37 2.62
N ASP A 342 -30.82 1.62 2.36
CA ASP A 342 -31.12 1.10 1.02
C ASP A 342 -31.22 2.22 -0.04
N ALA A 343 -31.66 3.41 0.35
CA ALA A 343 -31.74 4.56 -0.53
C ALA A 343 -30.34 5.05 -0.94
N ASP A 344 -29.38 5.07 0.00
CA ASP A 344 -28.00 5.45 -0.28
C ASP A 344 -27.34 4.42 -1.21
N TRP A 345 -27.55 3.13 -0.96
CA TRP A 345 -27.05 2.06 -1.82
C TRP A 345 -27.58 2.15 -3.25
N ARG A 346 -28.90 2.44 -3.41
CA ARG A 346 -29.48 2.64 -4.74
C ARG A 346 -28.97 3.91 -5.42
N ALA A 347 -28.76 4.99 -4.65
CA ALA A 347 -28.15 6.22 -5.18
C ALA A 347 -26.71 5.97 -5.63
N PHE A 348 -25.93 5.26 -4.84
CA PHE A 348 -24.58 4.86 -5.19
C PHE A 348 -24.56 3.96 -6.44
N ALA A 349 -25.44 2.97 -6.53
CA ALA A 349 -25.55 2.11 -7.71
C ALA A 349 -25.85 2.92 -9.00
N ARG A 350 -26.70 3.95 -8.92
CA ARG A 350 -26.92 4.87 -10.05
C ARG A 350 -25.66 5.65 -10.41
N ALA A 351 -24.93 6.18 -9.41
CA ALA A 351 -23.68 6.90 -9.63
C ALA A 351 -22.59 6.05 -10.31
N VAL A 352 -22.66 4.70 -10.17
CA VAL A 352 -21.74 3.78 -10.84
C VAL A 352 -22.06 3.59 -12.33
N VAL A 353 -23.33 3.64 -12.72
CA VAL A 353 -23.78 3.36 -14.11
C VAL A 353 -24.11 4.61 -14.92
N ASP A 354 -24.41 5.71 -14.25
CA ASP A 354 -24.78 6.99 -14.87
C ASP A 354 -23.63 8.00 -14.74
N VAL A 355 -23.83 9.20 -15.28
CA VAL A 355 -22.91 10.33 -15.09
C VAL A 355 -23.10 10.89 -13.67
N ASP A 356 -22.05 10.81 -12.86
CA ASP A 356 -22.03 11.24 -11.44
C ASP A 356 -21.42 12.65 -11.31
N GLU A 357 -22.09 13.68 -11.81
CA GLU A 357 -21.58 15.07 -11.76
C GLU A 357 -21.36 15.59 -10.34
N ALA A 358 -22.33 15.35 -9.44
CA ALA A 358 -22.22 15.80 -8.05
C ALA A 358 -21.09 15.10 -7.30
N GLY A 359 -20.93 13.79 -7.50
CA GLY A 359 -19.83 13.02 -6.93
C GLY A 359 -18.48 13.44 -7.51
N ALA A 360 -18.39 13.71 -8.81
CA ALA A 360 -17.17 14.20 -9.44
C ALA A 360 -16.75 15.57 -8.86
N GLN A 361 -17.71 16.47 -8.66
CA GLN A 361 -17.44 17.75 -8.02
C GLN A 361 -16.90 17.58 -6.59
N ARG A 362 -17.49 16.67 -5.80
CA ARG A 362 -17.03 16.37 -4.44
C ARG A 362 -15.64 15.75 -4.45
N ARG A 363 -15.35 14.79 -5.33
CA ARG A 363 -14.02 14.19 -5.46
C ARG A 363 -12.97 15.23 -5.84
N ALA A 364 -13.28 16.13 -6.76
CA ALA A 364 -12.39 17.24 -7.13
C ALA A 364 -12.13 18.22 -5.97
N GLU A 365 -13.14 18.52 -5.14
CA GLU A 365 -12.99 19.33 -3.94
C GLU A 365 -12.05 18.67 -2.95
N VAL A 366 -12.27 17.38 -2.64
CA VAL A 366 -11.43 16.62 -1.71
C VAL A 366 -10.01 16.48 -2.24
N THR A 367 -9.83 16.18 -3.53
CA THR A 367 -8.51 16.11 -4.20
C THR A 367 -7.69 17.39 -3.96
N ARG A 368 -8.34 18.55 -4.13
CA ARG A 368 -7.68 19.85 -3.87
C ARG A 368 -7.37 20.06 -2.39
N HIS A 369 -8.31 19.72 -1.49
CA HIS A 369 -8.14 19.88 -0.05
C HIS A 369 -6.97 19.06 0.48
N ILE A 370 -6.89 17.77 0.11
CA ILE A 370 -5.82 16.90 0.58
C ILE A 370 -4.50 17.10 -0.21
N GLY A 371 -4.50 17.92 -1.26
CA GLY A 371 -3.33 18.13 -2.10
C GLY A 371 -2.83 16.83 -2.74
N LEU A 372 -3.76 16.04 -3.32
CA LEU A 372 -3.44 14.77 -3.96
C LEU A 372 -2.67 15.01 -5.25
N THR A 373 -1.52 14.35 -5.38
CA THR A 373 -0.77 14.31 -6.63
C THR A 373 -1.29 13.19 -7.52
N THR A 374 -1.62 13.52 -8.76
CA THR A 374 -2.09 12.58 -9.76
C THR A 374 -1.06 12.44 -10.87
N SER A 375 -0.60 11.22 -11.13
CA SER A 375 0.31 10.87 -12.22
C SER A 375 0.07 9.42 -12.61
N SER A 376 0.31 9.08 -13.86
CA SER A 376 0.30 7.70 -14.37
C SER A 376 1.70 7.06 -14.38
N THR A 377 2.71 7.79 -13.91
CA THR A 377 4.14 7.38 -13.91
C THR A 377 4.83 7.74 -12.59
N VAL A 378 4.12 7.56 -11.48
CA VAL A 378 4.58 7.96 -10.13
C VAL A 378 5.94 7.33 -9.77
N SER A 379 6.18 6.09 -10.16
CA SER A 379 7.45 5.41 -9.90
C SER A 379 8.62 6.09 -10.60
N ASP A 380 8.45 6.56 -11.84
CA ASP A 380 9.46 7.31 -12.57
C ASP A 380 9.59 8.75 -12.04
N ASP A 381 8.49 9.39 -11.64
CA ASP A 381 8.49 10.72 -11.00
C ASP A 381 9.26 10.69 -9.68
N LEU A 382 9.12 9.63 -8.90
CA LEU A 382 9.88 9.43 -7.66
C LEU A 382 11.38 9.26 -7.96
N VAL A 383 11.74 8.49 -8.98
CA VAL A 383 13.15 8.33 -9.39
C VAL A 383 13.75 9.68 -9.75
N ASP A 384 13.05 10.54 -10.53
CA ASP A 384 13.53 11.86 -10.89
C ASP A 384 13.65 12.80 -9.68
N ALA A 385 12.67 12.77 -8.77
CA ALA A 385 12.72 13.56 -7.53
C ALA A 385 13.90 13.18 -6.63
N LEU A 386 14.24 11.89 -6.57
CA LEU A 386 15.38 11.38 -5.81
C LEU A 386 16.72 11.69 -6.49
N ASP A 387 16.78 11.66 -7.83
CA ASP A 387 17.97 12.06 -8.58
C ASP A 387 18.30 13.54 -8.37
N ALA A 388 17.29 14.40 -8.42
CA ALA A 388 17.43 15.82 -8.13
C ALA A 388 17.97 16.09 -6.70
N ARG A 389 17.80 15.14 -5.78
CA ARG A 389 18.35 15.16 -4.42
C ARG A 389 19.71 14.48 -4.29
N GLY A 390 20.27 13.99 -5.39
CA GLY A 390 21.58 13.34 -5.43
C GLY A 390 21.60 11.91 -4.87
N ALA A 391 20.47 11.19 -4.89
CA ALA A 391 20.39 9.82 -4.37
C ALA A 391 21.16 8.78 -5.21
N PHE A 392 21.44 9.08 -6.50
CA PHE A 392 22.01 8.14 -7.47
C PHE A 392 23.40 8.61 -8.00
N THR A 393 24.36 8.81 -7.11
CA THR A 393 25.67 9.37 -7.47
C THR A 393 26.68 8.35 -7.96
N ARG A 394 26.53 7.06 -7.55
CA ARG A 394 27.53 6.00 -7.79
C ARG A 394 27.27 5.17 -9.04
N SER A 395 26.06 5.20 -9.55
CA SER A 395 25.64 4.42 -10.73
C SER A 395 26.11 5.01 -12.06
N GLY A 396 26.77 6.18 -12.06
CA GLY A 396 27.08 6.93 -13.29
C GLY A 396 25.87 7.71 -13.83
N GLY A 397 24.82 7.87 -13.02
CA GLY A 397 23.58 8.57 -13.36
C GLY A 397 22.43 7.62 -13.72
N LEU A 398 21.29 8.21 -14.02
CA LEU A 398 20.09 7.52 -14.46
C LEU A 398 19.99 7.49 -15.98
N ARG A 399 19.38 6.45 -16.51
CA ARG A 399 18.96 6.41 -17.92
C ARG A 399 17.72 7.30 -18.08
N PRO A 400 17.56 7.95 -19.25
CA PRO A 400 16.37 8.75 -19.53
C PRO A 400 15.09 7.90 -19.50
N ARG A 401 13.95 8.56 -19.29
CA ARG A 401 12.64 7.90 -19.38
C ARG A 401 12.46 7.25 -20.76
N GLY A 402 11.83 6.10 -20.80
CA GLY A 402 11.59 5.35 -22.04
C GLY A 402 12.79 4.57 -22.56
N ALA A 403 13.96 4.61 -21.91
CA ALA A 403 15.08 3.76 -22.28
C ALA A 403 14.75 2.28 -22.02
N THR A 404 15.06 1.42 -22.99
CA THR A 404 14.98 -0.03 -22.80
C THR A 404 16.07 -0.49 -21.84
N ALA A 405 15.74 -1.37 -20.91
CA ALA A 405 16.74 -1.97 -20.05
C ALA A 405 17.71 -2.83 -20.90
N PRO A 406 18.99 -2.94 -20.53
CA PRO A 406 19.89 -3.88 -21.17
C PRO A 406 19.38 -5.30 -20.97
N ALA A 407 19.53 -6.12 -22.01
CA ALA A 407 19.16 -7.51 -22.01
C ALA A 407 19.89 -8.32 -20.92
#